data_d645be64ccba5277bf9ca960553670fe
#
_entry.id   d645be64ccba5277bf9ca960553670fe
#
_cell.length_a   1.000
_cell.length_b   1.000
_cell.length_c   1.000
_cell.angle_alpha   90.00
_cell.angle_beta   90.00
_cell.angle_gamma   90.00
#
_symmetry.space_group_name_H-M   'P 1'
#
loop_
_entity.id
_entity.type
_entity.pdbx_description
1 polymer ?
#
loop_
_entity_poly.entity_id
_entity_poly.type
_entity_poly.pdbx_seq_one_letter_code
_entity_poly.pdbx_strand_id
1 'polypeptide(L)'
;VVKQLVEYGRSLEEANHKKFRFTLTTNGVLLNDEIMEFCNHEMSNVVLSLDGRREINDKMRPFRNGSGSYDMIVPKFQKFAESRGQKNYYVRGTFTRNNLDFADDVIHYADLGFQQMSMEPVVADPSEDYAIKEEDIPAILKEYDRLALEYIKRKKEGRGFNFFHFMLDLKAGPCVAKRMAGCGSGTEYLAVTPWGDLYPCHQFVGNEKFLLGNVDTGIVNTDIRDEFKSCNVYAKPGCKDCFARFYC
;
A
#
# COMPACT_ATOMS: atom_id res chain seq x y z
N VAL A 1 0.86 1.32 -22.54
CA VAL A 1 1.75 2.09 -21.66
C VAL A 1 2.52 1.17 -20.72
N VAL A 2 1.89 0.40 -19.79
CA VAL A 2 2.62 -0.41 -18.79
C VAL A 2 3.57 -1.42 -19.46
N LYS A 3 3.11 -2.19 -20.44
CA LYS A 3 3.95 -3.15 -21.19
C LYS A 3 5.16 -2.44 -21.83
N GLN A 4 4.95 -1.30 -22.47
CA GLN A 4 6.02 -0.50 -23.09
C GLN A 4 7.05 0.00 -22.08
N LEU A 5 6.60 0.45 -20.88
CA LEU A 5 7.51 0.88 -19.82
C LEU A 5 8.35 -0.29 -19.29
N VAL A 6 7.75 -1.47 -19.16
CA VAL A 6 8.47 -2.68 -18.73
C VAL A 6 9.51 -3.09 -19.79
N GLU A 7 9.12 -3.16 -21.06
CA GLU A 7 10.02 -3.47 -22.19
C GLU A 7 11.19 -2.47 -22.24
N TYR A 8 10.88 -1.18 -22.13
CA TYR A 8 11.91 -0.15 -22.11
C TYR A 8 12.86 -0.30 -20.90
N GLY A 9 12.32 -0.51 -19.70
CA GLY A 9 13.14 -0.75 -18.51
C GLY A 9 14.04 -1.98 -18.68
N ARG A 10 13.50 -3.11 -19.18
CA ARG A 10 14.29 -4.33 -19.46
C ARG A 10 15.41 -4.07 -20.47
N SER A 11 15.16 -3.27 -21.50
CA SER A 11 16.19 -2.95 -22.52
C SER A 11 17.38 -2.17 -21.94
N LEU A 12 17.20 -1.50 -20.81
CA LEU A 12 18.26 -0.71 -20.16
C LEU A 12 19.07 -1.52 -19.15
N GLU A 13 18.63 -2.71 -18.73
CA GLU A 13 19.22 -3.46 -17.62
C GLU A 13 20.66 -3.86 -17.89
N GLU A 14 20.96 -4.44 -19.04
CA GLU A 14 22.28 -4.97 -19.39
C GLU A 14 23.31 -3.83 -19.51
N ALA A 15 23.00 -2.82 -20.30
CA ALA A 15 23.89 -1.68 -20.56
C ALA A 15 24.25 -0.88 -19.29
N ASN A 16 23.34 -0.85 -18.32
CA ASN A 16 23.52 -0.10 -17.07
C ASN A 16 23.90 -0.97 -15.87
N HIS A 17 24.04 -2.28 -16.04
CA HIS A 17 24.28 -3.24 -14.95
C HIS A 17 23.30 -3.09 -13.79
N LYS A 18 22.01 -2.87 -14.12
CA LYS A 18 20.91 -2.69 -13.17
C LYS A 18 19.83 -3.73 -13.41
N LYS A 19 19.04 -4.03 -12.39
CA LYS A 19 17.90 -4.90 -12.48
C LYS A 19 16.66 -4.18 -11.95
N PHE A 20 15.66 -3.98 -12.80
CA PHE A 20 14.38 -3.40 -12.39
C PHE A 20 13.50 -4.42 -11.68
N ARG A 21 12.85 -3.97 -10.62
CA ARG A 21 11.78 -4.70 -9.96
C ARG A 21 10.48 -3.94 -10.20
N PHE A 22 9.67 -4.45 -11.11
CA PHE A 22 8.38 -3.86 -11.40
C PHE A 22 7.34 -4.32 -10.38
N THR A 23 6.51 -3.41 -9.94
CA THR A 23 5.33 -3.66 -9.12
C THR A 23 4.13 -2.95 -9.73
N LEU A 24 2.94 -3.50 -9.54
CA LEU A 24 1.70 -2.93 -10.05
C LEU A 24 0.67 -2.85 -8.93
N THR A 25 -0.02 -1.71 -8.84
CA THR A 25 -1.25 -1.59 -8.04
C THR A 25 -2.44 -1.48 -8.97
N THR A 26 -3.46 -2.27 -8.77
CA THR A 26 -4.65 -2.30 -9.64
C THR A 26 -5.95 -2.38 -8.85
N ASN A 27 -6.99 -1.72 -9.37
CA ASN A 27 -8.37 -1.88 -8.89
C ASN A 27 -9.06 -3.14 -9.45
N GLY A 28 -8.39 -3.92 -10.30
CA GLY A 28 -8.86 -5.19 -10.84
C GLY A 28 -9.92 -5.13 -11.94
N VAL A 29 -10.49 -3.98 -12.22
CA VAL A 29 -11.61 -3.85 -13.19
C VAL A 29 -11.23 -4.40 -14.56
N LEU A 30 -10.06 -4.04 -15.07
CA LEU A 30 -9.55 -4.48 -16.37
C LEU A 30 -8.74 -5.77 -16.31
N LEU A 31 -8.56 -6.38 -15.15
CA LEU A 31 -7.79 -7.60 -15.00
C LEU A 31 -8.48 -8.75 -15.75
N ASN A 32 -7.73 -9.36 -16.66
CA ASN A 32 -8.12 -10.52 -17.48
C ASN A 32 -6.95 -11.50 -17.56
N ASP A 33 -7.12 -12.64 -18.22
CA ASP A 33 -6.11 -13.70 -18.27
C ASP A 33 -4.80 -13.24 -18.90
N GLU A 34 -4.84 -12.48 -19.97
CA GLU A 34 -3.64 -11.93 -20.64
C GLU A 34 -2.86 -11.00 -19.69
N ILE A 35 -3.57 -10.12 -18.98
CA ILE A 35 -2.94 -9.19 -18.03
C ILE A 35 -2.39 -9.97 -16.83
N MET A 36 -3.10 -11.00 -16.35
CA MET A 36 -2.62 -11.86 -15.26
C MET A 36 -1.33 -12.58 -15.64
N GLU A 37 -1.26 -13.15 -16.85
CA GLU A 37 -0.06 -13.80 -17.37
C GLU A 37 1.11 -12.83 -17.47
N PHE A 38 0.90 -11.65 -18.06
CA PHE A 38 1.91 -10.59 -18.10
C PHE A 38 2.39 -10.21 -16.69
N CYS A 39 1.48 -10.02 -15.74
CA CYS A 39 1.85 -9.69 -14.37
C CYS A 39 2.60 -10.83 -13.68
N ASN A 40 2.26 -12.08 -13.95
CA ASN A 40 2.95 -13.25 -13.40
C ASN A 40 4.39 -13.34 -13.91
N HIS A 41 4.64 -12.93 -15.14
CA HIS A 41 5.97 -12.96 -15.75
C HIS A 41 6.83 -11.75 -15.33
N GLU A 42 6.28 -10.54 -15.40
CA GLU A 42 7.07 -9.31 -15.28
C GLU A 42 7.03 -8.65 -13.90
N MET A 43 5.94 -8.82 -13.14
CA MET A 43 5.76 -8.08 -11.88
C MET A 43 6.32 -8.89 -10.70
N SER A 44 7.27 -8.29 -9.99
CA SER A 44 7.80 -8.84 -8.73
C SER A 44 6.74 -8.91 -7.64
N ASN A 45 5.80 -7.96 -7.64
CA ASN A 45 4.66 -7.93 -6.74
C ASN A 45 3.48 -7.22 -7.39
N VAL A 46 2.26 -7.62 -7.01
CA VAL A 46 1.02 -6.95 -7.45
C VAL A 46 0.15 -6.65 -6.25
N VAL A 47 -0.30 -5.41 -6.14
CA VAL A 47 -1.24 -4.97 -5.11
C VAL A 47 -2.65 -4.92 -5.70
N LEU A 48 -3.55 -5.69 -5.11
CA LEU A 48 -4.95 -5.82 -5.47
C LEU A 48 -5.78 -4.94 -4.53
N SER A 49 -6.34 -3.85 -5.04
CA SER A 49 -7.05 -2.88 -4.21
C SER A 49 -8.48 -3.33 -3.91
N LEU A 50 -8.73 -3.67 -2.64
CA LEU A 50 -10.04 -4.07 -2.11
C LEU A 50 -10.16 -3.47 -0.70
N ASP A 51 -11.22 -2.72 -0.41
CA ASP A 51 -11.33 -2.00 0.87
C ASP A 51 -12.12 -2.75 1.95
N GLY A 52 -12.27 -4.07 1.81
CA GLY A 52 -12.92 -4.89 2.82
C GLY A 52 -14.12 -5.67 2.32
N ARG A 53 -15.11 -5.84 3.21
CA ARG A 53 -16.41 -6.47 2.91
C ARG A 53 -17.11 -5.71 1.78
N ARG A 54 -18.09 -6.37 1.14
CA ARG A 54 -18.82 -5.84 -0.02
C ARG A 54 -19.32 -4.41 0.19
N GLU A 55 -20.04 -4.17 1.27
CA GLU A 55 -20.64 -2.88 1.58
C GLU A 55 -19.61 -1.77 1.79
N ILE A 56 -18.45 -2.11 2.36
CA ILE A 56 -17.35 -1.17 2.58
C ILE A 56 -16.68 -0.85 1.23
N ASN A 57 -16.29 -1.89 0.50
CA ASN A 57 -15.66 -1.71 -0.81
C ASN A 57 -16.56 -0.92 -1.77
N ASP A 58 -17.83 -1.27 -1.87
CA ASP A 58 -18.73 -0.66 -2.84
C ASP A 58 -19.10 0.79 -2.50
N LYS A 59 -19.04 1.15 -1.21
CA LYS A 59 -19.15 2.55 -0.76
C LYS A 59 -17.96 3.41 -1.19
N MET A 60 -16.73 2.87 -1.07
CA MET A 60 -15.51 3.62 -1.33
C MET A 60 -15.01 3.50 -2.77
N ARG A 61 -15.40 2.43 -3.49
CA ARG A 61 -14.97 2.12 -4.87
C ARG A 61 -16.16 1.81 -5.78
N PRO A 62 -17.17 2.69 -5.86
CA PRO A 62 -18.25 2.49 -6.80
C PRO A 62 -17.78 2.70 -8.25
N PHE A 63 -18.48 2.10 -9.19
CA PHE A 63 -18.38 2.50 -10.60
C PHE A 63 -18.98 3.89 -10.81
N ARG A 64 -18.66 4.52 -11.95
CA ARG A 64 -19.20 5.84 -12.31
C ARG A 64 -20.73 5.91 -12.35
N ASN A 65 -21.41 4.77 -12.59
CA ASN A 65 -22.87 4.66 -12.58
C ASN A 65 -23.43 4.41 -11.17
N GLY A 66 -22.59 4.40 -10.13
CA GLY A 66 -22.98 4.18 -8.74
C GLY A 66 -23.12 2.71 -8.34
N SER A 67 -22.97 1.74 -9.25
CA SER A 67 -22.99 0.32 -8.88
C SER A 67 -21.72 -0.10 -8.17
N GLY A 68 -21.79 -1.14 -7.32
CA GLY A 68 -20.63 -1.69 -6.62
C GLY A 68 -19.65 -2.39 -7.55
N SER A 69 -18.38 -2.38 -7.20
CA SER A 69 -17.31 -3.04 -7.95
C SER A 69 -16.92 -4.42 -7.40
N TYR A 70 -17.32 -4.73 -6.16
CA TYR A 70 -16.89 -5.91 -5.40
C TYR A 70 -17.11 -7.23 -6.17
N ASP A 71 -18.33 -7.48 -6.68
CA ASP A 71 -18.67 -8.73 -7.37
C ASP A 71 -17.89 -8.95 -8.66
N MET A 72 -17.46 -7.87 -9.29
CA MET A 72 -16.64 -7.95 -10.50
C MET A 72 -15.18 -8.26 -10.19
N ILE A 73 -14.61 -7.65 -9.13
CA ILE A 73 -13.17 -7.69 -8.88
C ILE A 73 -12.75 -8.89 -8.03
N VAL A 74 -13.53 -9.31 -7.04
CA VAL A 74 -13.14 -10.38 -6.11
C VAL A 74 -12.85 -11.71 -6.81
N PRO A 75 -13.69 -12.23 -7.72
CA PRO A 75 -13.37 -13.47 -8.43
C PRO A 75 -12.07 -13.38 -9.26
N LYS A 76 -11.79 -12.20 -9.82
CA LYS A 76 -10.55 -11.97 -10.57
C LYS A 76 -9.33 -11.97 -9.63
N PHE A 77 -9.45 -11.36 -8.46
CA PHE A 77 -8.40 -11.34 -7.45
C PHE A 77 -8.10 -12.72 -6.90
N GLN A 78 -9.13 -13.54 -6.63
CA GLN A 78 -8.96 -14.93 -6.21
C GLN A 78 -8.21 -15.74 -7.29
N LYS A 79 -8.66 -15.68 -8.55
CA LYS A 79 -7.98 -16.33 -9.68
C LYS A 79 -6.52 -15.89 -9.81
N PHE A 80 -6.26 -14.58 -9.67
CA PHE A 80 -4.90 -14.05 -9.75
C PHE A 80 -4.03 -14.53 -8.58
N ALA A 81 -4.52 -14.51 -7.36
CA ALA A 81 -3.80 -15.00 -6.18
C ALA A 81 -3.43 -16.48 -6.31
N GLU A 82 -4.36 -17.31 -6.80
CA GLU A 82 -4.15 -18.72 -7.08
C GLU A 82 -3.08 -18.91 -8.16
N SER A 83 -3.15 -18.16 -9.27
CA SER A 83 -2.18 -18.24 -10.38
C SER A 83 -0.75 -17.91 -9.93
N ARG A 84 -0.59 -17.15 -8.86
CA ARG A 84 0.70 -16.81 -8.23
C ARG A 84 1.10 -17.78 -7.10
N GLY A 85 0.35 -18.86 -6.87
CA GLY A 85 0.58 -19.78 -5.76
C GLY A 85 0.54 -19.09 -4.39
N GLN A 86 -0.34 -18.13 -4.22
CA GLN A 86 -0.54 -17.34 -2.99
C GLN A 86 0.70 -16.55 -2.55
N LYS A 87 1.56 -16.11 -3.49
CA LYS A 87 2.80 -15.37 -3.22
C LYS A 87 2.94 -14.14 -4.12
N ASN A 88 3.75 -13.19 -3.66
CA ASN A 88 4.10 -12.00 -4.44
C ASN A 88 2.89 -11.18 -4.90
N TYR A 89 1.87 -11.11 -4.09
CA TYR A 89 0.75 -10.18 -4.19
C TYR A 89 0.35 -9.72 -2.80
N TYR A 90 -0.43 -8.65 -2.73
CA TYR A 90 -1.17 -8.24 -1.54
C TYR A 90 -2.57 -7.82 -1.94
N VAL A 91 -3.58 -8.31 -1.20
CA VAL A 91 -4.86 -7.63 -1.13
C VAL A 91 -4.68 -6.47 -0.15
N ARG A 92 -4.85 -5.26 -0.63
CA ARG A 92 -4.66 -4.06 0.17
C ARG A 92 -5.92 -3.23 0.21
N GLY A 93 -6.42 -3.04 1.42
CA GLY A 93 -7.54 -2.16 1.72
C GLY A 93 -7.10 -0.92 2.48
N THR A 94 -8.04 0.00 2.57
CA THR A 94 -7.92 1.21 3.39
C THR A 94 -9.14 1.27 4.29
N PHE A 95 -8.93 1.32 5.60
CA PHE A 95 -10.02 1.57 6.53
C PHE A 95 -10.15 3.06 6.83
N THR A 96 -11.37 3.47 7.10
CA THR A 96 -11.75 4.85 7.32
C THR A 96 -12.57 4.94 8.61
N ARG A 97 -13.00 6.14 9.00
CA ARG A 97 -13.97 6.31 10.08
C ARG A 97 -15.30 5.54 9.85
N ASN A 98 -15.60 5.20 8.60
CA ASN A 98 -16.82 4.46 8.25
C ASN A 98 -16.76 2.94 8.57
N ASN A 99 -15.55 2.39 8.78
CA ASN A 99 -15.33 0.97 9.08
C ASN A 99 -14.20 0.80 10.11
N LEU A 100 -14.39 1.38 11.29
CA LEU A 100 -13.44 1.20 12.39
C LEU A 100 -13.36 -0.25 12.87
N ASP A 101 -14.34 -1.09 12.49
CA ASP A 101 -14.37 -2.54 12.67
C ASP A 101 -13.54 -3.30 11.61
N PHE A 102 -12.48 -2.69 11.10
CA PHE A 102 -11.65 -3.17 9.99
C PHE A 102 -11.05 -4.57 10.20
N ALA A 103 -11.00 -5.07 11.43
CA ALA A 103 -10.59 -6.45 11.68
C ALA A 103 -11.53 -7.45 10.97
N ASP A 104 -12.83 -7.16 10.85
CA ASP A 104 -13.77 -7.98 10.09
C ASP A 104 -13.47 -7.96 8.59
N ASP A 105 -12.97 -6.84 8.07
CA ASP A 105 -12.55 -6.72 6.69
C ASP A 105 -11.30 -7.58 6.39
N VAL A 106 -10.32 -7.58 7.30
CA VAL A 106 -9.13 -8.44 7.19
C VAL A 106 -9.50 -9.93 7.32
N ILE A 107 -10.38 -10.26 8.25
CA ILE A 107 -10.89 -11.62 8.44
C ILE A 107 -11.65 -12.08 7.19
N HIS A 108 -12.44 -11.19 6.60
CA HIS A 108 -13.15 -11.43 5.35
C HIS A 108 -12.20 -11.78 4.19
N TYR A 109 -11.06 -11.08 4.06
CA TYR A 109 -10.05 -11.46 3.06
C TYR A 109 -9.52 -12.87 3.28
N ALA A 110 -9.23 -13.24 4.54
CA ALA A 110 -8.77 -14.57 4.87
C ALA A 110 -9.83 -15.65 4.55
N ASP A 111 -11.12 -15.36 4.78
CA ASP A 111 -12.24 -16.26 4.47
C ASP A 111 -12.48 -16.38 2.96
N LEU A 112 -12.12 -15.38 2.17
CA LEU A 112 -12.07 -15.44 0.70
C LEU A 112 -10.89 -16.26 0.16
N GLY A 113 -9.97 -16.74 1.04
CA GLY A 113 -8.81 -17.55 0.68
C GLY A 113 -7.54 -16.76 0.37
N PHE A 114 -7.52 -15.46 0.56
CA PHE A 114 -6.30 -14.67 0.40
C PHE A 114 -5.32 -14.94 1.55
N GLN A 115 -4.03 -15.06 1.21
CA GLN A 115 -2.97 -15.31 2.18
C GLN A 115 -2.02 -14.14 2.40
N GLN A 116 -2.06 -13.13 1.55
CA GLN A 116 -1.21 -11.95 1.66
C GLN A 116 -2.10 -10.70 1.70
N MET A 117 -2.12 -10.00 2.81
CA MET A 117 -3.04 -8.87 2.99
C MET A 117 -2.46 -7.74 3.80
N SER A 118 -2.99 -6.55 3.56
CA SER A 118 -2.65 -5.30 4.25
C SER A 118 -3.91 -4.45 4.37
N MET A 119 -4.05 -3.74 5.47
CA MET A 119 -5.15 -2.81 5.72
C MET A 119 -4.58 -1.55 6.35
N GLU A 120 -4.60 -0.45 5.60
CA GLU A 120 -3.98 0.82 6.01
C GLU A 120 -5.03 1.79 6.56
N PRO A 121 -4.71 2.62 7.56
CA PRO A 121 -5.57 3.73 7.91
C PRO A 121 -5.60 4.76 6.78
N VAL A 122 -6.76 5.36 6.53
CA VAL A 122 -6.87 6.44 5.57
C VAL A 122 -6.05 7.67 6.03
N VAL A 123 -5.33 8.26 5.08
CA VAL A 123 -4.73 9.59 5.24
C VAL A 123 -5.56 10.55 4.40
N ALA A 124 -6.34 11.41 5.05
CA ALA A 124 -7.26 12.34 4.42
C ALA A 124 -7.23 13.69 5.14
N ASP A 125 -7.75 14.73 4.49
CA ASP A 125 -7.95 16.01 5.15
C ASP A 125 -8.92 15.84 6.34
N PRO A 126 -8.64 16.42 7.50
CA PRO A 126 -9.51 16.29 8.67
C PRO A 126 -10.96 16.78 8.49
N SER A 127 -11.23 17.56 7.46
CA SER A 127 -12.58 18.02 7.09
C SER A 127 -13.42 16.95 6.37
N GLU A 128 -12.78 15.90 5.87
CA GLU A 128 -13.50 14.81 5.20
C GLU A 128 -14.27 13.93 6.20
N ASP A 129 -15.49 13.55 5.83
CA ASP A 129 -16.38 12.77 6.69
C ASP A 129 -15.83 11.39 7.06
N TYR A 130 -14.99 10.84 6.18
CA TYR A 130 -14.37 9.52 6.35
C TYR A 130 -12.98 9.60 7.01
N ALA A 131 -12.47 10.80 7.31
CA ALA A 131 -11.17 10.98 7.95
C ALA A 131 -11.17 10.43 9.38
N ILE A 132 -10.13 9.69 9.74
CA ILE A 132 -9.90 9.20 11.08
C ILE A 132 -9.55 10.41 11.97
N LYS A 133 -10.18 10.48 13.16
CA LYS A 133 -9.98 11.53 14.16
C LYS A 133 -9.34 10.95 15.41
N GLU A 134 -8.82 11.83 16.26
CA GLU A 134 -8.16 11.42 17.51
C GLU A 134 -9.10 10.61 18.42
N GLU A 135 -10.38 10.95 18.45
CA GLU A 135 -11.43 10.24 19.21
C GLU A 135 -11.65 8.78 18.74
N ASP A 136 -11.25 8.44 17.52
CA ASP A 136 -11.38 7.09 16.94
C ASP A 136 -10.21 6.16 17.36
N ILE A 137 -9.09 6.71 17.84
CA ILE A 137 -7.87 5.95 18.16
C ILE A 137 -8.11 4.83 19.17
N PRO A 138 -8.88 5.01 20.28
CA PRO A 138 -9.15 3.91 21.20
C PRO A 138 -9.89 2.73 20.55
N ALA A 139 -10.82 3.01 19.64
CA ALA A 139 -11.53 1.95 18.89
C ALA A 139 -10.58 1.22 17.93
N ILE A 140 -9.73 1.94 17.22
CA ILE A 140 -8.72 1.38 16.31
C ILE A 140 -7.75 0.45 17.06
N LEU A 141 -7.24 0.88 18.22
CA LEU A 141 -6.34 0.05 19.02
C LEU A 141 -7.00 -1.25 19.47
N LYS A 142 -8.26 -1.17 19.93
CA LYS A 142 -9.05 -2.36 20.29
C LYS A 142 -9.26 -3.31 19.13
N GLU A 143 -9.44 -2.78 17.92
CA GLU A 143 -9.59 -3.61 16.72
C GLU A 143 -8.27 -4.28 16.31
N TYR A 144 -7.13 -3.62 16.47
CA TYR A 144 -5.83 -4.28 16.28
C TYR A 144 -5.61 -5.42 17.30
N ASP A 145 -6.01 -5.24 18.57
CA ASP A 145 -5.95 -6.31 19.58
C ASP A 145 -6.84 -7.49 19.19
N ARG A 146 -8.08 -7.23 18.75
CA ARG A 146 -9.01 -8.26 18.27
C ARG A 146 -8.45 -9.02 17.07
N LEU A 147 -7.92 -8.28 16.10
CA LEU A 147 -7.29 -8.87 14.92
C LEU A 147 -6.08 -9.75 15.29
N ALA A 148 -5.25 -9.28 16.23
CA ALA A 148 -4.08 -10.05 16.69
C ALA A 148 -4.48 -11.39 17.35
N LEU A 149 -5.53 -11.37 18.16
CA LEU A 149 -6.06 -12.62 18.78
C LEU A 149 -6.58 -13.59 17.74
N GLU A 150 -7.36 -13.12 16.76
CA GLU A 150 -7.87 -13.98 15.67
C GLU A 150 -6.73 -14.46 14.75
N TYR A 151 -5.75 -13.62 14.46
CA TYR A 151 -4.54 -13.99 13.72
C TYR A 151 -3.80 -15.16 14.40
N ILE A 152 -3.56 -15.08 15.72
CA ILE A 152 -2.89 -16.13 16.49
C ILE A 152 -3.73 -17.42 16.49
N LYS A 153 -5.04 -17.31 16.69
CA LYS A 153 -5.96 -18.45 16.68
C LYS A 153 -5.92 -19.18 15.34
N ARG A 154 -6.13 -18.46 14.23
CA ARG A 154 -6.10 -19.03 12.87
C ARG A 154 -4.75 -19.66 12.55
N LYS A 155 -3.65 -19.05 12.99
CA LYS A 155 -2.32 -19.62 12.81
C LYS A 155 -2.14 -20.95 13.54
N LYS A 156 -2.65 -21.09 14.79
CA LYS A 156 -2.65 -22.35 15.56
C LYS A 156 -3.51 -23.44 14.91
N GLU A 157 -4.59 -23.04 14.24
CA GLU A 157 -5.51 -23.95 13.52
C GLU A 157 -5.02 -24.34 12.12
N GLY A 158 -3.84 -23.91 11.68
CA GLY A 158 -3.31 -24.16 10.34
C GLY A 158 -3.96 -23.33 9.23
N ARG A 159 -4.79 -22.34 9.57
CA ARG A 159 -5.47 -21.40 8.65
C ARG A 159 -4.84 -20.00 8.67
N GLY A 160 -3.53 -19.95 8.93
CA GLY A 160 -2.80 -18.68 9.03
C GLY A 160 -2.73 -17.94 7.71
N PHE A 161 -2.59 -16.63 7.81
CA PHE A 161 -2.35 -15.71 6.69
C PHE A 161 -1.23 -14.73 7.06
N ASN A 162 -0.70 -14.01 6.10
CA ASN A 162 0.25 -12.92 6.34
C ASN A 162 -0.51 -11.58 6.38
N PHE A 163 -0.43 -10.90 7.49
CA PHE A 163 -0.89 -9.52 7.62
C PHE A 163 0.32 -8.60 7.72
N PHE A 164 0.46 -7.68 6.78
CA PHE A 164 1.68 -6.88 6.59
C PHE A 164 2.15 -6.18 7.87
N HIS A 165 1.23 -5.60 8.65
CA HIS A 165 1.58 -4.88 9.88
C HIS A 165 2.06 -5.78 11.02
N PHE A 166 1.78 -7.09 10.97
CA PHE A 166 2.25 -8.06 11.97
C PHE A 166 3.54 -8.78 11.56
N MET A 167 4.08 -8.46 10.37
CA MET A 167 5.33 -9.04 9.86
C MET A 167 6.55 -8.27 10.39
N LEU A 168 6.76 -8.31 11.70
CA LEU A 168 7.94 -7.71 12.34
C LEU A 168 9.01 -8.79 12.56
N ASP A 169 10.22 -8.56 12.06
CA ASP A 169 11.36 -9.42 12.34
C ASP A 169 12.07 -8.97 13.64
N LEU A 170 11.60 -9.52 14.75
CA LEU A 170 12.18 -9.24 16.05
C LEU A 170 13.56 -9.91 16.26
N LYS A 171 13.94 -10.91 15.44
CA LYS A 171 15.20 -11.63 15.53
C LYS A 171 16.34 -10.91 14.81
N ALA A 172 16.07 -10.37 13.61
CA ALA A 172 17.05 -9.59 12.86
C ALA A 172 17.30 -8.20 13.47
N GLY A 173 16.42 -7.77 14.38
CA GLY A 173 16.52 -6.45 14.99
C GLY A 173 15.94 -5.31 14.13
N PRO A 174 16.00 -4.09 14.63
CA PRO A 174 15.41 -2.93 13.96
C PRO A 174 16.24 -2.45 12.78
N CYS A 175 15.57 -2.00 11.72
CA CYS A 175 16.24 -1.29 10.62
C CYS A 175 16.37 0.21 10.93
N VAL A 176 17.44 0.60 11.57
CA VAL A 176 17.71 2.00 11.95
C VAL A 176 17.75 2.92 10.73
N ALA A 177 18.44 2.52 9.66
CA ALA A 177 18.56 3.32 8.43
C ALA A 177 17.18 3.65 7.84
N LYS A 178 16.29 2.67 7.72
CA LYS A 178 14.94 2.87 7.21
C LYS A 178 14.12 3.83 8.09
N ARG A 179 14.30 3.79 9.40
CA ARG A 179 13.57 4.67 10.33
C ARG A 179 14.11 6.09 10.33
N MET A 180 15.39 6.27 10.01
CA MET A 180 15.98 7.59 9.81
C MET A 180 15.53 8.24 8.51
N ALA A 181 15.32 7.47 7.44
CA ALA A 181 14.79 7.98 6.17
C ALA A 181 13.24 8.05 6.13
N GLY A 182 12.57 7.50 7.15
CA GLY A 182 11.10 7.37 7.14
C GLY A 182 10.62 6.46 6.00
N CYS A 183 9.58 6.90 5.25
CA CYS A 183 9.10 6.18 4.07
C CYS A 183 9.95 6.43 2.81
N GLY A 184 10.91 7.36 2.86
CA GLY A 184 11.76 7.74 1.72
C GLY A 184 11.09 8.65 0.69
N SER A 185 9.89 9.14 0.98
CA SER A 185 9.13 10.05 0.08
C SER A 185 9.96 11.28 -0.27
N GLY A 186 10.04 11.61 -1.55
CA GLY A 186 10.80 12.74 -2.06
C GLY A 186 12.33 12.57 -2.06
N THR A 187 12.86 11.50 -1.47
CA THR A 187 14.30 11.25 -1.38
C THR A 187 14.72 9.90 -1.96
N GLU A 188 14.08 8.81 -1.56
CA GLU A 188 14.37 7.45 -2.01
C GLU A 188 13.44 7.01 -3.14
N TYR A 189 12.26 7.65 -3.27
CA TYR A 189 11.36 7.47 -4.39
C TYR A 189 10.60 8.76 -4.70
N LEU A 190 10.05 8.81 -5.91
CA LEU A 190 9.26 9.92 -6.44
C LEU A 190 8.00 9.40 -7.11
N ALA A 191 6.94 10.21 -7.10
CA ALA A 191 5.82 10.03 -8.01
C ALA A 191 6.09 10.83 -9.28
N VAL A 192 5.88 10.19 -10.43
CA VAL A 192 6.02 10.82 -11.76
C VAL A 192 4.66 10.84 -12.43
N THR A 193 4.21 12.02 -12.83
CA THR A 193 2.94 12.18 -13.58
C THR A 193 3.10 11.77 -15.04
N PRO A 194 2.00 11.55 -15.79
CA PRO A 194 2.08 11.33 -17.25
C PRO A 194 2.72 12.48 -18.03
N TRP A 195 2.80 13.68 -17.45
CA TRP A 195 3.42 14.87 -18.04
C TRP A 195 4.87 15.08 -17.60
N GLY A 196 5.39 14.15 -16.80
CA GLY A 196 6.78 14.19 -16.31
C GLY A 196 6.98 14.96 -15.02
N ASP A 197 5.94 15.53 -14.40
CA ASP A 197 6.08 16.24 -13.14
C ASP A 197 6.47 15.31 -12.00
N LEU A 198 7.34 15.78 -11.12
CA LEU A 198 7.89 15.05 -10.00
C LEU A 198 7.27 15.52 -8.69
N TYR A 199 6.74 14.58 -7.90
CA TYR A 199 6.20 14.83 -6.57
C TYR A 199 6.84 13.90 -5.54
N PRO A 200 6.87 14.28 -4.24
CA PRO A 200 7.43 13.41 -3.20
C PRO A 200 6.75 12.03 -3.13
N CYS A 201 5.43 12.00 -3.34
CA CYS A 201 4.61 10.80 -3.24
C CYS A 201 3.34 11.00 -4.07
N HIS A 202 2.68 9.90 -4.46
CA HIS A 202 1.42 9.94 -5.21
C HIS A 202 0.29 10.71 -4.50
N GLN A 203 0.32 10.78 -3.16
CA GLN A 203 -0.67 11.55 -2.38
C GLN A 203 -0.58 13.07 -2.59
N PHE A 204 0.56 13.57 -3.06
CA PHE A 204 0.78 14.99 -3.29
C PHE A 204 0.61 15.40 -4.75
N VAL A 205 0.35 14.45 -5.64
CA VAL A 205 0.17 14.72 -7.08
C VAL A 205 -0.99 15.70 -7.29
N GLY A 206 -0.70 16.78 -8.05
CA GLY A 206 -1.67 17.84 -8.31
C GLY A 206 -1.69 18.98 -7.29
N ASN A 207 -0.96 18.86 -6.19
CA ASN A 207 -0.77 19.96 -5.24
C ASN A 207 0.54 20.70 -5.56
N GLU A 208 0.43 21.87 -6.19
CA GLU A 208 1.58 22.67 -6.64
C GLU A 208 2.59 22.99 -5.53
N LYS A 209 2.14 23.05 -4.27
CA LYS A 209 3.04 23.28 -3.13
C LYS A 209 4.09 22.18 -2.95
N PHE A 210 3.83 20.98 -3.49
CA PHE A 210 4.71 19.84 -3.38
C PHE A 210 5.36 19.44 -4.72
N LEU A 211 5.24 20.28 -5.74
CA LEU A 211 5.91 20.06 -7.02
C LEU A 211 7.42 20.14 -6.82
N LEU A 212 8.14 19.05 -7.04
CA LEU A 212 9.60 18.99 -6.91
C LEU A 212 10.34 19.45 -8.18
N GLY A 213 9.74 19.27 -9.34
CA GLY A 213 10.32 19.55 -10.65
C GLY A 213 9.71 18.69 -11.73
N ASN A 214 10.49 18.38 -12.77
CA ASN A 214 10.05 17.58 -13.92
C ASN A 214 11.16 16.64 -14.36
N VAL A 215 10.85 15.55 -15.08
CA VAL A 215 11.84 14.58 -15.55
C VAL A 215 12.91 15.19 -16.45
N ASP A 216 12.58 16.27 -17.18
CA ASP A 216 13.51 16.96 -18.08
C ASP A 216 14.44 17.91 -17.34
N THR A 217 13.99 18.52 -16.25
CA THR A 217 14.76 19.51 -15.47
C THR A 217 15.34 18.95 -14.17
N GLY A 218 14.89 17.76 -13.77
CA GLY A 218 15.22 17.16 -12.48
C GLY A 218 14.47 17.84 -11.32
N ILE A 219 14.95 17.59 -10.10
CA ILE A 219 14.42 18.22 -8.89
C ILE A 219 15.00 19.64 -8.78
N VAL A 220 14.13 20.64 -8.87
CA VAL A 220 14.46 22.06 -8.74
C VAL A 220 14.08 22.63 -7.38
N ASN A 221 13.01 22.12 -6.75
CA ASN A 221 12.54 22.56 -5.44
C ASN A 221 13.18 21.70 -4.33
N THR A 222 14.45 21.93 -4.05
CA THR A 222 15.24 21.18 -3.08
C THR A 222 14.77 21.36 -1.64
N ASP A 223 14.19 22.52 -1.30
CA ASP A 223 13.72 22.81 0.06
C ASP A 223 12.60 21.84 0.48
N ILE A 224 11.66 21.55 -0.43
CA ILE A 224 10.60 20.57 -0.21
C ILE A 224 11.20 19.17 0.01
N ARG A 225 12.15 18.77 -0.83
CA ARG A 225 12.85 17.49 -0.67
C ARG A 225 13.55 17.40 0.69
N ASP A 226 14.22 18.46 1.11
CA ASP A 226 15.00 18.50 2.35
C ASP A 226 14.08 18.52 3.59
N GLU A 227 12.89 19.14 3.47
CA GLU A 227 11.83 19.01 4.48
C GLU A 227 11.41 17.54 4.67
N PHE A 228 11.10 16.83 3.59
CA PHE A 228 10.77 15.40 3.65
C PHE A 228 11.90 14.55 4.23
N LYS A 229 13.16 14.83 3.84
CA LYS A 229 14.35 14.17 4.37
C LYS A 229 14.51 14.35 5.88
N SER A 230 14.08 15.49 6.39
CA SER A 230 14.15 15.82 7.82
C SER A 230 13.07 15.14 8.66
N CYS A 231 12.04 14.55 8.04
CA CYS A 231 10.95 13.85 8.72
C CYS A 231 11.37 12.44 9.19
N ASN A 232 12.08 12.35 10.28
CA ASN A 232 12.54 11.09 10.87
C ASN A 232 12.01 10.89 12.30
N VAL A 233 12.30 9.74 12.91
CA VAL A 233 11.80 9.38 14.25
C VAL A 233 12.26 10.34 15.35
N TYR A 234 13.38 11.05 15.18
CA TYR A 234 13.88 12.01 16.17
C TYR A 234 13.26 13.40 16.02
N ALA A 235 12.77 13.73 14.82
CA ALA A 235 12.08 14.99 14.55
C ALA A 235 10.62 14.99 15.02
N LYS A 236 10.02 13.80 15.21
CA LYS A 236 8.61 13.66 15.60
C LYS A 236 8.44 13.67 17.12
N PRO A 237 7.58 14.53 17.66
CA PRO A 237 7.22 14.49 19.09
C PRO A 237 6.74 13.09 19.49
N GLY A 238 7.19 12.61 20.66
CA GLY A 238 6.83 11.29 21.17
C GLY A 238 7.52 10.10 20.52
N CYS A 239 8.07 10.22 19.30
CA CYS A 239 8.76 9.11 18.64
C CYS A 239 10.21 8.90 19.14
N LYS A 240 10.92 9.98 19.45
CA LYS A 240 12.35 9.90 19.87
C LYS A 240 12.56 9.06 21.13
N ASP A 241 11.62 9.06 22.05
CA ASP A 241 11.67 8.35 23.33
C ASP A 241 10.80 7.08 23.36
N CYS A 242 10.15 6.74 22.23
CA CYS A 242 9.31 5.54 22.11
C CYS A 242 10.18 4.28 22.05
N PHE A 243 9.84 3.25 22.85
CA PHE A 243 10.54 1.96 22.83
C PHE A 243 10.47 1.25 21.47
N ALA A 244 9.37 1.47 20.72
CA ALA A 244 9.11 0.83 19.43
C ALA A 244 9.63 1.63 18.22
N ARG A 245 10.32 2.77 18.43
CA ARG A 245 10.70 3.72 17.37
C ARG A 245 11.41 3.12 16.16
N PHE A 246 12.17 2.04 16.36
CA PHE A 246 12.89 1.38 15.26
C PHE A 246 12.14 0.18 14.67
N TYR A 247 11.02 -0.21 15.25
CA TYR A 247 10.16 -1.28 14.76
C TYR A 247 8.85 -0.76 14.16
N CYS A 248 8.43 0.45 14.54
CA CYS A 248 7.16 1.05 14.12
C CYS A 248 7.10 1.37 12.61
#